data_82009b3b5bc4263e3a0d70c00e2a73f4
#
_entry.id   82009b3b5bc4263e3a0d70c00e2a73f4
#
_cell.length_a   1.000
_cell.length_b   1.000
_cell.length_c   1.000
_cell.angle_alpha   90.00
_cell.angle_beta   90.00
_cell.angle_gamma   90.00
#
_symmetry.space_group_name_H-M   'P 1'
#
loop_
_entity.id
_entity.type
_entity.pdbx_description
1 polymer ?
#
loop_
_entity_poly.entity_id
_entity_poly.type
_entity_poly.pdbx_seq_one_letter_code
_entity_poly.pdbx_strand_id
1 'polypeptide(L)'
;SPRLEAELPFFKNMQGERFTAQIPPIVSAPSFTIRKKSEIIFKLDDYIATSRLTEQQANVLKDLVRHRKNILVCGGPGSGKTTVTNALIIEAVKSDENQRFLILEDLPELQCSAPNMVAMLTSDDVSMTGLLRAAMRMRPDRILIGEVRGAEALD
;
A
#
# COMPACT_ATOMS: atom_id res chain seq x y z
N SER A 1 25.40 9.46 5.86
CA SER A 1 24.80 8.42 6.70
C SER A 1 25.33 7.05 6.29
N PRO A 2 25.66 6.14 7.22
CA PRO A 2 26.08 4.77 6.88
C PRO A 2 24.90 3.86 6.47
N ARG A 3 23.71 4.44 6.28
CA ARG A 3 22.49 3.78 5.81
C ARG A 3 21.95 4.57 4.61
N LEU A 4 21.54 3.83 3.59
CA LEU A 4 20.86 4.33 2.40
C LEU A 4 19.54 3.59 2.22
N GLU A 5 18.46 4.32 2.06
CA GLU A 5 17.16 3.82 1.57
C GLU A 5 16.82 4.59 0.30
N ALA A 6 16.49 3.87 -0.75
CA ALA A 6 16.20 4.45 -2.05
C ALA A 6 15.23 3.57 -2.84
N GLU A 7 14.60 4.13 -3.83
CA GLU A 7 13.92 3.42 -4.91
C GLU A 7 14.88 3.31 -6.10
N LEU A 8 15.04 2.10 -6.64
CA LEU A 8 15.88 1.89 -7.81
C LEU A 8 15.19 2.47 -9.06
N PRO A 9 15.95 3.03 -10.00
CA PRO A 9 15.37 3.61 -11.21
C PRO A 9 14.68 2.55 -12.07
N PHE A 10 13.67 2.97 -12.82
CA PHE A 10 13.04 2.13 -13.83
C PHE A 10 14.05 1.83 -14.94
N PHE A 11 14.42 0.56 -15.07
CA PHE A 11 15.37 0.12 -16.10
C PHE A 11 15.08 -1.32 -16.51
N LYS A 12 14.80 -1.56 -17.80
CA LYS A 12 14.47 -2.89 -18.36
C LYS A 12 13.40 -3.63 -17.52
N ASN A 13 13.82 -4.55 -16.65
CA ASN A 13 12.96 -5.38 -15.81
C ASN A 13 12.87 -4.86 -14.36
N MET A 14 13.31 -3.64 -14.08
CA MET A 14 13.24 -3.00 -12.76
C MET A 14 12.09 -1.99 -12.75
N GLN A 15 11.20 -2.12 -11.76
CA GLN A 15 9.97 -1.32 -11.65
C GLN A 15 9.98 -0.40 -10.41
N GLY A 16 11.16 0.16 -10.07
CA GLY A 16 11.30 0.95 -8.86
C GLY A 16 11.31 0.06 -7.61
N GLU A 17 12.19 -0.92 -7.58
CA GLU A 17 12.39 -1.79 -6.42
C GLU A 17 12.96 -1.02 -5.25
N ARG A 18 12.52 -1.36 -4.03
CA ARG A 18 13.07 -0.77 -2.82
C ARG A 18 14.46 -1.33 -2.55
N PHE A 19 15.44 -0.44 -2.44
CA PHE A 19 16.81 -0.72 -2.12
C PHE A 19 17.14 -0.19 -0.72
N THR A 20 17.71 -1.05 0.12
CA THR A 20 18.26 -0.65 1.42
C THR A 20 19.69 -1.13 1.51
N ALA A 21 20.63 -0.25 1.81
CA ALA A 21 22.03 -0.59 2.02
C ALA A 21 22.56 -0.07 3.35
N GLN A 22 23.53 -0.78 3.90
CA GLN A 22 24.21 -0.42 5.13
C GLN A 22 25.72 -0.67 4.98
N ILE A 23 26.51 0.23 5.56
CA ILE A 23 27.98 0.14 5.56
C ILE A 23 28.50 0.26 7.00
N PRO A 24 29.75 -0.15 7.29
CA PRO A 24 30.34 0.07 8.59
C PRO A 24 30.24 1.55 9.05
N PRO A 25 30.06 1.82 10.34
CA PRO A 25 30.17 0.89 11.47
C PRO A 25 28.86 0.18 11.87
N ILE A 26 27.73 0.40 11.15
CA ILE A 26 26.44 -0.21 11.49
C ILE A 26 26.49 -1.73 11.29
N VAL A 27 27.19 -2.17 10.27
CA VAL A 27 27.40 -3.58 9.92
C VAL A 27 28.90 -3.86 9.81
N SER A 28 29.30 -5.10 9.96
CA SER A 28 30.72 -5.50 9.86
C SER A 28 31.28 -5.44 8.43
N ALA A 29 30.40 -5.63 7.44
CA ALA A 29 30.73 -5.52 6.02
C ALA A 29 29.55 -4.88 5.26
N PRO A 30 29.78 -4.20 4.13
CA PRO A 30 28.69 -3.64 3.33
C PRO A 30 27.64 -4.69 2.98
N SER A 31 26.37 -4.37 3.22
CA SER A 31 25.24 -5.25 2.92
C SER A 31 24.10 -4.47 2.28
N PHE A 32 23.32 -5.14 1.46
CA PHE A 32 22.14 -4.54 0.83
C PHE A 32 20.99 -5.53 0.70
N THR A 33 19.80 -5.00 0.56
CA THR A 33 18.56 -5.75 0.30
C THR A 33 17.81 -5.07 -0.83
N ILE A 34 17.30 -5.86 -1.77
CA ILE A 34 16.40 -5.39 -2.84
C ILE A 34 15.04 -6.08 -2.63
N ARG A 35 14.01 -5.28 -2.42
CA ARG A 35 12.63 -5.77 -2.34
C ARG A 35 11.93 -5.47 -3.65
N LYS A 36 11.66 -6.52 -4.43
CA LYS A 36 10.92 -6.40 -5.69
C LYS A 36 9.46 -6.08 -5.44
N LYS A 37 8.88 -5.23 -6.29
CA LYS A 37 7.43 -5.04 -6.34
C LYS A 37 6.78 -6.33 -6.84
N SER A 38 5.61 -6.68 -6.31
CA SER A 38 4.87 -7.84 -6.78
C SER A 38 4.27 -7.56 -8.16
N GLU A 39 4.61 -8.38 -9.14
CA GLU A 39 4.02 -8.33 -10.49
C GLU A 39 2.60 -8.91 -10.50
N ILE A 40 2.29 -9.76 -9.52
CA ILE A 40 1.00 -10.44 -9.41
C ILE A 40 0.17 -9.74 -8.34
N ILE A 41 -0.98 -9.21 -8.75
CA ILE A 41 -1.98 -8.68 -7.82
C ILE A 41 -3.00 -9.79 -7.56
N PHE A 42 -2.98 -10.34 -6.35
CA PHE A 42 -3.96 -11.32 -5.91
C PHE A 42 -5.34 -10.68 -5.77
N LYS A 43 -6.37 -11.38 -6.26
CA LYS A 43 -7.79 -11.04 -6.06
C LYS A 43 -8.35 -11.82 -4.88
N LEU A 44 -9.49 -11.43 -4.34
CA LEU A 44 -10.15 -12.21 -3.27
C LEU A 44 -10.47 -13.63 -3.71
N ASP A 45 -10.77 -13.83 -4.99
CA ASP A 45 -11.06 -15.16 -5.54
C ASP A 45 -9.81 -16.08 -5.53
N ASP A 46 -8.60 -15.53 -5.67
CA ASP A 46 -7.35 -16.30 -5.55
C ASP A 46 -7.11 -16.78 -4.11
N TYR A 47 -7.55 -15.98 -3.11
CA TYR A 47 -7.51 -16.39 -1.71
C TYR A 47 -8.49 -17.53 -1.41
N ILE A 48 -9.66 -17.55 -2.07
CA ILE A 48 -10.61 -18.66 -1.97
C ILE A 48 -10.01 -19.92 -2.62
N ALA A 49 -9.50 -19.79 -3.85
CA ALA A 49 -8.90 -20.90 -4.59
C ALA A 49 -7.72 -21.56 -3.84
N THR A 50 -6.97 -20.77 -3.05
CA THR A 50 -5.86 -21.28 -2.22
C THR A 50 -6.28 -21.63 -0.78
N SER A 51 -7.58 -21.67 -0.48
CA SER A 51 -8.14 -21.97 0.85
C SER A 51 -7.63 -21.06 1.98
N ARG A 52 -7.19 -19.84 1.65
CA ARG A 52 -6.78 -18.82 2.62
C ARG A 52 -7.96 -18.02 3.14
N LEU A 53 -9.04 -17.94 2.38
CA LEU A 53 -10.34 -17.39 2.76
C LEU A 53 -11.44 -18.37 2.39
N THR A 54 -12.48 -18.45 3.20
CA THR A 54 -13.73 -19.09 2.80
C THR A 54 -14.53 -18.14 1.90
N GLU A 55 -15.44 -18.68 1.10
CA GLU A 55 -16.39 -17.87 0.30
C GLU A 55 -17.17 -16.89 1.17
N GLN A 56 -17.61 -17.33 2.35
CA GLN A 56 -18.34 -16.47 3.29
C GLN A 56 -17.49 -15.29 3.74
N GLN A 57 -16.23 -15.50 4.11
CA GLN A 57 -15.31 -14.43 4.50
C GLN A 57 -15.06 -13.45 3.35
N ALA A 58 -14.84 -13.96 2.14
CA ALA A 58 -14.63 -13.12 0.96
C ALA A 58 -15.88 -12.28 0.65
N ASN A 59 -17.09 -12.84 0.78
CA ASN A 59 -18.33 -12.11 0.58
C ASN A 59 -18.51 -10.99 1.61
N VAL A 60 -18.20 -11.25 2.88
CA VAL A 60 -18.21 -10.21 3.92
C VAL A 60 -17.25 -9.07 3.56
N LEU A 61 -16.02 -9.37 3.12
CA LEU A 61 -15.05 -8.37 2.70
C LEU A 61 -15.55 -7.55 1.49
N LYS A 62 -16.14 -8.21 0.48
CA LYS A 62 -16.75 -7.56 -0.69
C LYS A 62 -17.86 -6.60 -0.26
N ASP A 63 -18.71 -7.02 0.69
CA ASP A 63 -19.81 -6.19 1.19
C ASP A 63 -19.32 -5.00 2.00
N LEU A 64 -18.30 -5.17 2.85
CA LEU A 64 -17.68 -4.06 3.58
C LEU A 64 -17.12 -3.01 2.62
N VAL A 65 -16.45 -3.46 1.56
CA VAL A 65 -15.91 -2.59 0.51
C VAL A 65 -17.03 -1.85 -0.22
N ARG A 66 -18.09 -2.54 -0.66
CA ARG A 66 -19.24 -1.93 -1.36
C ARG A 66 -19.91 -0.85 -0.51
N HIS A 67 -20.08 -1.12 0.78
CA HIS A 67 -20.72 -0.19 1.72
C HIS A 67 -19.74 0.87 2.27
N ARG A 68 -18.56 1.01 1.69
CA ARG A 68 -17.54 2.03 2.06
C ARG A 68 -17.21 2.01 3.56
N LYS A 69 -17.17 0.82 4.16
CA LYS A 69 -16.78 0.68 5.57
C LYS A 69 -15.29 0.94 5.73
N ASN A 70 -14.92 1.51 6.88
CA ASN A 70 -13.51 1.66 7.24
C ASN A 70 -12.95 0.26 7.53
N ILE A 71 -11.81 -0.06 6.91
CA ILE A 71 -11.14 -1.36 7.03
C ILE A 71 -9.72 -1.12 7.50
N LEU A 72 -9.36 -1.73 8.62
CA LEU A 72 -8.00 -1.75 9.14
C LEU A 72 -7.40 -3.13 8.91
N VAL A 73 -6.27 -3.20 8.20
CA VAL A 73 -5.53 -4.44 7.94
C VAL A 73 -4.31 -4.50 8.85
N CYS A 74 -4.34 -5.40 9.85
CA CYS A 74 -3.28 -5.57 10.84
C CYS A 74 -2.55 -6.89 10.65
N GLY A 75 -1.28 -6.92 11.03
CA GLY A 75 -0.46 -8.14 11.00
C GLY A 75 1.04 -7.83 11.07
N GLY A 76 1.84 -8.84 11.35
CA GLY A 76 3.30 -8.73 11.40
C GLY A 76 3.96 -8.45 10.05
N PRO A 77 5.26 -8.18 10.01
CA PRO A 77 6.02 -8.09 8.76
C PRO A 77 5.86 -9.36 7.91
N GLY A 78 5.69 -9.21 6.60
CA GLY A 78 5.56 -10.34 5.67
C GLY A 78 4.25 -11.13 5.76
N SER A 79 3.26 -10.71 6.58
CA SER A 79 1.98 -11.43 6.72
C SER A 79 1.03 -11.25 5.53
N GLY A 80 1.37 -10.42 4.54
CA GLY A 80 0.57 -10.19 3.35
C GLY A 80 -0.43 -9.03 3.47
N LYS A 81 -0.24 -8.10 4.44
CA LYS A 81 -1.11 -6.92 4.59
C LYS A 81 -1.32 -6.16 3.28
N THR A 82 -0.24 -5.71 2.66
CA THR A 82 -0.29 -4.97 1.38
C THR A 82 -0.95 -5.79 0.29
N THR A 83 -0.72 -7.11 0.27
CA THR A 83 -1.32 -8.01 -0.73
C THR A 83 -2.83 -8.09 -0.59
N VAL A 84 -3.35 -8.26 0.64
CA VAL A 84 -4.80 -8.29 0.87
C VAL A 84 -5.42 -6.91 0.68
N THR A 85 -4.72 -5.83 1.06
CA THR A 85 -5.17 -4.46 0.80
C THR A 85 -5.33 -4.21 -0.71
N ASN A 86 -4.38 -4.63 -1.54
CA ASN A 86 -4.49 -4.53 -2.99
C ASN A 86 -5.69 -5.34 -3.54
N ALA A 87 -5.98 -6.52 -2.98
CA ALA A 87 -7.17 -7.29 -3.34
C ALA A 87 -8.47 -6.52 -3.01
N LEU A 88 -8.52 -5.85 -1.87
CA LEU A 88 -9.67 -5.01 -1.47
C LEU A 88 -9.80 -3.76 -2.36
N ILE A 89 -8.69 -3.17 -2.78
CA ILE A 89 -8.68 -2.04 -3.73
C ILE A 89 -9.28 -2.46 -5.08
N ILE A 90 -8.93 -3.64 -5.59
CA ILE A 90 -9.53 -4.19 -6.82
C ILE A 90 -11.06 -4.29 -6.67
N GLU A 91 -11.55 -4.83 -5.55
CA GLU A 91 -13.00 -4.92 -5.31
C GLU A 91 -13.65 -3.54 -5.17
N ALA A 92 -12.94 -2.55 -4.60
CA ALA A 92 -13.42 -1.17 -4.50
C ALA A 92 -13.59 -0.52 -5.89
N VAL A 93 -12.59 -0.67 -6.76
CA VAL A 93 -12.65 -0.15 -8.14
C VAL A 93 -13.75 -0.84 -8.94
N LYS A 94 -13.89 -2.18 -8.80
CA LYS A 94 -14.98 -2.93 -9.46
C LYS A 94 -16.37 -2.50 -8.98
N SER A 95 -16.50 -2.12 -7.71
CA SER A 95 -17.81 -1.73 -7.16
C SER A 95 -18.31 -0.41 -7.72
N ASP A 96 -17.43 0.53 -8.02
CA ASP A 96 -17.74 1.81 -8.66
C ASP A 96 -16.42 2.48 -9.11
N GLU A 97 -16.15 2.44 -10.40
CA GLU A 97 -14.94 3.00 -11.01
C GLU A 97 -14.89 4.53 -11.06
N ASN A 98 -16.05 5.19 -10.89
CA ASN A 98 -16.15 6.65 -10.92
C ASN A 98 -15.75 7.31 -9.59
N GLN A 99 -15.52 6.52 -8.54
CA GLN A 99 -15.08 7.03 -7.24
C GLN A 99 -13.70 7.67 -7.35
N ARG A 100 -13.51 8.73 -6.55
CA ARG A 100 -12.21 9.37 -6.39
C ARG A 100 -11.41 8.69 -5.30
N PHE A 101 -10.29 8.08 -5.68
CA PHE A 101 -9.35 7.41 -4.78
C PHE A 101 -8.17 8.33 -4.48
N LEU A 102 -7.86 8.52 -3.23
CA LEU A 102 -6.61 9.16 -2.79
C LEU A 102 -5.76 8.12 -2.07
N ILE A 103 -4.50 7.99 -2.48
CA ILE A 103 -3.56 7.01 -1.94
C ILE A 103 -2.45 7.79 -1.25
N LEU A 104 -2.25 7.52 0.03
CA LEU A 104 -1.26 8.17 0.87
C LEU A 104 -0.25 7.12 1.34
N GLU A 105 1.02 7.30 1.02
CA GLU A 105 2.07 6.32 1.30
C GLU A 105 3.40 7.00 1.62
N ASP A 106 4.25 6.31 2.37
CA ASP A 106 5.66 6.67 2.49
C ASP A 106 6.44 6.20 1.27
N LEU A 107 6.11 5.02 0.79
CA LEU A 107 6.67 4.39 -0.42
C LEU A 107 5.55 3.73 -1.22
N PRO A 108 5.54 3.84 -2.55
CA PRO A 108 4.47 3.35 -3.39
C PRO A 108 4.43 1.81 -3.40
N GLU A 109 3.49 1.22 -2.67
CA GLU A 109 3.24 -0.22 -2.59
C GLU A 109 1.81 -0.58 -3.01
N LEU A 110 0.86 0.34 -2.83
CA LEU A 110 -0.55 0.12 -3.18
C LEU A 110 -0.75 0.26 -4.69
N GLN A 111 -1.59 -0.61 -5.23
CA GLN A 111 -1.88 -0.67 -6.66
C GLN A 111 -3.36 -0.41 -6.88
N CYS A 112 -3.67 0.72 -7.49
CA CYS A 112 -5.04 1.14 -7.79
C CYS A 112 -5.15 1.46 -9.28
N SER A 113 -6.12 0.85 -9.95
CA SER A 113 -6.39 1.05 -11.37
C SER A 113 -7.58 1.99 -11.64
N ALA A 114 -8.06 2.71 -10.62
CA ALA A 114 -9.18 3.63 -10.77
C ALA A 114 -8.80 4.79 -11.72
N PRO A 115 -9.68 5.17 -12.67
CA PRO A 115 -9.43 6.30 -13.58
C PRO A 115 -9.25 7.63 -12.84
N ASN A 116 -9.97 7.83 -11.73
CA ASN A 116 -9.89 9.03 -10.90
C ASN A 116 -9.10 8.73 -9.61
N MET A 117 -7.78 8.68 -9.73
CA MET A 117 -6.87 8.35 -8.62
C MET A 117 -5.78 9.42 -8.50
N VAL A 118 -5.45 9.78 -7.25
CA VAL A 118 -4.29 10.64 -6.92
C VAL A 118 -3.44 9.91 -5.90
N ALA A 119 -2.18 9.66 -6.24
CA ALA A 119 -1.17 9.15 -5.31
C ALA A 119 -0.38 10.31 -4.70
N MET A 120 -0.20 10.27 -3.38
CA MET A 120 0.50 11.28 -2.60
C MET A 120 1.54 10.56 -1.74
N LEU A 121 2.78 11.05 -1.77
CA LEU A 121 3.89 10.46 -1.01
C LEU A 121 4.38 11.44 0.06
N THR A 122 4.78 10.90 1.20
CA THR A 122 5.49 11.68 2.22
C THR A 122 6.86 12.12 1.70
N SER A 123 7.39 13.17 2.29
CA SER A 123 8.74 13.64 2.09
C SER A 123 9.32 14.16 3.40
N ASP A 124 10.58 14.60 3.40
CA ASP A 124 11.19 15.21 4.59
C ASP A 124 10.39 16.40 5.13
N ASP A 125 9.68 17.12 4.24
CA ASP A 125 8.90 18.31 4.58
C ASP A 125 7.39 18.02 4.76
N VAL A 126 6.88 16.86 4.36
CA VAL A 126 5.45 16.53 4.36
C VAL A 126 5.18 15.20 5.02
N SER A 127 4.63 15.24 6.22
CA SER A 127 4.24 14.05 6.98
C SER A 127 2.95 13.40 6.45
N MET A 128 2.67 12.16 6.88
CA MET A 128 1.42 11.45 6.60
C MET A 128 0.19 12.25 7.07
N THR A 129 0.24 12.83 8.27
CA THR A 129 -0.82 13.74 8.77
C THR A 129 -1.01 14.96 7.84
N GLY A 130 0.08 15.51 7.32
CA GLY A 130 0.02 16.61 6.33
C GLY A 130 -0.69 16.20 5.06
N LEU A 131 -0.36 15.01 4.52
CA LEU A 131 -1.04 14.43 3.37
C LEU A 131 -2.52 14.19 3.63
N LEU A 132 -2.89 13.64 4.79
CA LEU A 132 -4.28 13.39 5.15
C LEU A 132 -5.09 14.68 5.20
N ARG A 133 -4.56 15.74 5.82
CA ARG A 133 -5.22 17.07 5.84
C ARG A 133 -5.43 17.63 4.44
N ALA A 134 -4.46 17.46 3.54
CA ALA A 134 -4.59 17.86 2.14
C ALA A 134 -5.64 17.00 1.41
N ALA A 135 -5.61 15.70 1.59
CA ALA A 135 -6.52 14.74 0.98
C ALA A 135 -7.99 15.06 1.31
N MET A 136 -8.31 15.40 2.56
CA MET A 136 -9.67 15.77 2.99
C MET A 136 -10.25 16.97 2.22
N ARG A 137 -9.40 17.83 1.66
CA ARG A 137 -9.83 18.99 0.85
C ARG A 137 -10.00 18.66 -0.64
N MET A 138 -9.60 17.44 -1.05
CA MET A 138 -9.63 17.02 -2.45
C MET A 138 -10.91 16.26 -2.81
N ARG A 139 -11.91 16.26 -1.94
CA ARG A 139 -13.20 15.59 -2.11
C ARG A 139 -13.05 14.09 -2.45
N PRO A 140 -12.40 13.30 -1.59
CA PRO A 140 -12.24 11.87 -1.81
C PRO A 140 -13.55 11.11 -1.58
N ASP A 141 -13.78 10.05 -2.37
CA ASP A 141 -14.74 9.01 -2.02
C ASP A 141 -14.09 7.92 -1.18
N ARG A 142 -12.78 7.69 -1.40
CA ARG A 142 -11.96 6.73 -0.64
C ARG A 142 -10.57 7.29 -0.40
N ILE A 143 -10.09 7.12 0.82
CA ILE A 143 -8.70 7.37 1.19
C ILE A 143 -8.07 6.03 1.53
N LEU A 144 -6.95 5.72 0.87
CA LEU A 144 -6.16 4.51 1.07
C LEU A 144 -4.83 4.94 1.70
N ILE A 145 -4.52 4.39 2.86
CA ILE A 145 -3.27 4.67 3.57
C ILE A 145 -2.42 3.41 3.53
N GLY A 146 -1.21 3.51 2.98
CA GLY A 146 -0.33 2.36 2.78
C GLY A 146 0.11 1.73 4.09
N GLU A 147 0.55 2.55 5.02
CA GLU A 147 0.88 2.12 6.39
C GLU A 147 0.87 3.31 7.36
N VAL A 148 0.69 3.01 8.62
CA VAL A 148 0.73 3.96 9.73
C VAL A 148 1.75 3.46 10.73
N ARG A 149 2.76 4.24 11.08
CA ARG A 149 3.90 3.82 11.90
C ARG A 149 4.12 4.61 13.19
N GLY A 150 3.54 5.75 13.33
CA GLY A 150 3.84 6.70 14.39
C GLY A 150 2.62 7.29 15.08
N ALA A 151 2.78 8.52 15.55
CA ALA A 151 1.74 9.26 16.24
C ALA A 151 0.50 9.50 15.36
N GLU A 152 0.68 9.52 14.04
CA GLU A 152 -0.39 9.62 13.04
C GLU A 152 -1.41 8.48 13.11
N ALA A 153 -1.08 7.37 13.80
CA ALA A 153 -2.03 6.29 14.06
C ALA A 153 -3.17 6.69 15.01
N LEU A 154 -3.00 7.81 15.73
CA LEU A 154 -3.94 8.33 16.72
C LEU A 154 -4.73 9.54 16.23
N ASP A 155 -4.35 10.10 15.05
CA ASP A 155 -5.04 11.20 14.39
C ASP A 155 -6.21 10.68 13.53
#